data_945483a1c2f0669bfa0527887aa9e01d
#
_entry.id   945483a1c2f0669bfa0527887aa9e01d
#
_cell.length_a   1.000
_cell.length_b   1.000
_cell.length_c   1.000
_cell.angle_alpha   90.00
_cell.angle_beta   90.00
_cell.angle_gamma   90.00
#
_symmetry.space_group_name_H-M   'P 1'
#
loop_
_entity.id
_entity.type
_entity.pdbx_description
1 polymer ?
#
loop_
_entity_poly.entity_id
_entity_poly.type
_entity_poly.pdbx_seq_one_letter_code
_entity_poly.pdbx_strand_id
1 'polypeptide(L)'
;MSRRLDKRRTIIPAVVLATVLLGYGAYRVSETGSLPASTGHDPHLDNAAELERADAALHQAFQRAVALLQSGEYEYAVKGFHDVLRAAPKMPEAHVNMGFALLGLEKYAEAKDFFDAAANLRPSQVNAYYGLAIAHEGLGELREAVTVMKAYAHLVADADPWRRKAEAAIWEWEAALGETQR
;
A
#
# COMPACT_ATOMS: atom_id res chain seq x y z
N MET A 1 -20.30 5.72 35.87
CA MET A 1 -19.10 4.96 35.44
C MET A 1 -19.43 4.33 34.09
N SER A 2 -19.14 5.02 33.02
CA SER A 2 -19.41 4.57 31.64
C SER A 2 -18.20 3.78 31.14
N ARG A 3 -18.35 2.47 30.93
CA ARG A 3 -17.37 1.65 30.18
C ARG A 3 -17.42 2.08 28.73
N ARG A 4 -16.51 2.94 28.33
CA ARG A 4 -16.19 3.13 26.89
C ARG A 4 -15.63 1.79 26.40
N LEU A 5 -16.44 1.07 25.66
CA LEU A 5 -16.01 -0.10 24.90
C LEU A 5 -14.95 0.35 23.90
N ASP A 6 -13.74 -0.12 24.15
CA ASP A 6 -12.59 0.07 23.26
C ASP A 6 -12.80 -0.78 21.99
N LYS A 7 -13.64 -0.27 21.08
CA LYS A 7 -13.94 -0.90 19.78
C LYS A 7 -12.85 -0.66 18.72
N ARG A 8 -11.79 0.08 19.08
CA ARG A 8 -10.76 0.53 18.12
C ARG A 8 -9.77 -0.56 17.69
N ARG A 9 -9.81 -1.75 18.30
CA ARG A 9 -8.79 -2.81 18.06
C ARG A 9 -9.09 -3.81 16.96
N THR A 10 -10.24 -3.75 16.28
CA THR A 10 -10.70 -4.87 15.45
C THR A 10 -10.63 -4.67 13.95
N ILE A 11 -10.34 -3.48 13.43
CA ILE A 11 -10.41 -3.20 11.99
C ILE A 11 -9.04 -3.37 11.29
N ILE A 12 -7.94 -3.12 11.99
CA ILE A 12 -6.60 -3.09 11.39
C ILE A 12 -6.03 -4.48 10.99
N PRO A 13 -6.18 -5.57 11.78
CA PRO A 13 -5.42 -6.80 11.48
C PRO A 13 -5.92 -7.59 10.27
N ALA A 14 -7.16 -7.40 9.80
CA ALA A 14 -7.70 -8.22 8.71
C ALA A 14 -7.47 -7.64 7.30
N VAL A 15 -7.15 -6.35 7.20
CA VAL A 15 -7.08 -5.63 5.91
C VAL A 15 -5.70 -5.75 5.26
N VAL A 16 -4.65 -5.85 6.06
CA VAL A 16 -3.27 -5.89 5.58
C VAL A 16 -2.97 -7.16 4.77
N LEU A 17 -3.68 -8.26 5.02
CA LEU A 17 -3.38 -9.59 4.47
C LEU A 17 -3.88 -9.83 3.03
N ALA A 18 -4.87 -9.08 2.53
CA ALA A 18 -5.53 -9.44 1.28
C ALA A 18 -5.10 -8.63 0.06
N THR A 19 -4.44 -7.48 0.23
CA THR A 19 -4.22 -6.53 -0.88
C THR A 19 -2.82 -6.56 -1.49
N VAL A 20 -1.89 -7.31 -0.89
CA VAL A 20 -0.49 -7.36 -1.33
C VAL A 20 -0.30 -8.26 -2.57
N LEU A 21 -1.24 -9.15 -2.89
CA LEU A 21 -1.04 -10.19 -3.92
C LEU A 21 -1.40 -9.80 -5.36
N LEU A 22 -1.97 -8.63 -5.63
CA LEU A 22 -2.50 -8.31 -6.96
C LEU A 22 -1.74 -7.22 -7.74
N GLY A 23 -0.58 -6.78 -7.30
CA GLY A 23 0.13 -5.62 -7.89
C GLY A 23 1.26 -5.93 -8.87
N TYR A 24 1.67 -7.17 -9.06
CA TYR A 24 2.75 -7.49 -9.98
C TYR A 24 2.28 -8.43 -11.09
N GLY A 25 1.60 -7.85 -12.09
CA GLY A 25 1.32 -8.49 -13.38
C GLY A 25 2.62 -8.73 -14.14
N ALA A 26 2.85 -9.98 -14.49
CA ALA A 26 3.98 -10.52 -15.21
C ALA A 26 4.48 -9.64 -16.36
N TYR A 27 5.67 -9.11 -16.23
CA TYR A 27 6.48 -8.71 -17.38
C TYR A 27 7.15 -9.98 -17.93
N ARG A 28 6.52 -10.60 -18.93
CA ARG A 28 7.17 -11.69 -19.66
C ARG A 28 8.20 -11.07 -20.61
N VAL A 29 9.46 -11.26 -20.29
CA VAL A 29 10.54 -11.16 -21.29
C VAL A 29 10.47 -12.41 -22.17
N SER A 30 10.25 -12.22 -23.46
CA SER A 30 10.31 -13.31 -24.45
C SER A 30 11.76 -13.70 -24.64
N GLU A 31 12.12 -14.89 -24.18
CA GLU A 31 13.37 -15.53 -24.59
C GLU A 31 13.24 -16.01 -26.04
N THR A 32 13.95 -15.37 -26.96
CA THR A 32 14.37 -16.01 -28.20
C THR A 32 15.68 -15.38 -28.68
N GLY A 33 16.72 -16.18 -28.75
CA GLY A 33 17.93 -15.84 -29.50
C GLY A 33 19.21 -16.21 -28.76
N SER A 34 19.69 -17.43 -28.96
CA SER A 34 21.08 -17.78 -28.66
C SER A 34 22.01 -16.98 -29.56
N LEU A 35 22.76 -16.05 -28.96
CA LEU A 35 23.82 -15.33 -29.63
C LEU A 35 25.16 -16.10 -29.49
N PRO A 36 26.05 -16.05 -30.51
CA PRO A 36 27.33 -16.73 -30.44
C PRO A 36 28.24 -16.08 -29.39
N ALA A 37 29.03 -16.91 -28.70
CA ALA A 37 30.00 -16.47 -27.74
C ALA A 37 31.06 -15.56 -28.37
N SER A 38 30.91 -14.25 -28.15
CA SER A 38 31.95 -13.26 -28.43
C SER A 38 32.79 -13.10 -27.20
N THR A 39 34.08 -13.43 -27.28
CA THR A 39 35.09 -13.24 -26.22
C THR A 39 35.59 -11.81 -26.11
N GLY A 40 34.78 -10.84 -26.47
CA GLY A 40 35.05 -9.42 -26.31
C GLY A 40 34.23 -8.87 -25.16
N HIS A 41 34.89 -8.22 -24.20
CA HIS A 41 34.24 -7.42 -23.17
C HIS A 41 33.44 -6.31 -23.84
N ASP A 42 32.10 -6.44 -23.86
CA ASP A 42 31.19 -5.46 -24.43
C ASP A 42 30.59 -4.63 -23.27
N PRO A 43 30.98 -3.34 -23.14
CA PRO A 43 30.48 -2.48 -22.05
C PRO A 43 28.95 -2.33 -22.01
N HIS A 44 28.28 -2.54 -23.15
CA HIS A 44 26.84 -2.47 -23.21
C HIS A 44 26.15 -3.72 -22.60
N LEU A 45 26.76 -4.90 -22.73
CA LEU A 45 26.27 -6.15 -22.14
C LEU A 45 26.48 -6.15 -20.61
N ASP A 46 27.61 -5.62 -20.15
CA ASP A 46 27.89 -5.49 -18.72
C ASP A 46 26.89 -4.52 -18.04
N ASN A 47 26.60 -3.40 -18.69
CA ASN A 47 25.64 -2.42 -18.19
C ASN A 47 24.21 -3.00 -18.11
N ALA A 48 23.80 -3.79 -19.11
CA ALA A 48 22.51 -4.48 -19.10
C ALA A 48 22.43 -5.50 -17.95
N ALA A 49 23.46 -6.32 -17.76
CA ALA A 49 23.52 -7.29 -16.69
C ALA A 49 23.56 -6.64 -15.28
N GLU A 50 24.19 -5.49 -15.12
CA GLU A 50 24.17 -4.71 -13.88
C GLU A 50 22.78 -4.15 -13.59
N LEU A 51 22.08 -3.62 -14.61
CA LEU A 51 20.71 -3.12 -14.47
C LEU A 51 19.75 -4.23 -14.07
N GLU A 52 19.81 -5.39 -14.73
CA GLU A 52 19.00 -6.56 -14.37
C GLU A 52 19.25 -7.01 -12.92
N ARG A 53 20.51 -7.02 -12.47
CA ARG A 53 20.83 -7.36 -11.08
C ARG A 53 20.28 -6.33 -10.09
N ALA A 54 20.34 -5.04 -10.43
CA ALA A 54 19.77 -3.96 -9.61
C ALA A 54 18.26 -4.08 -9.49
N ASP A 55 17.56 -4.36 -10.60
CA ASP A 55 16.12 -4.56 -10.61
C ASP A 55 15.71 -5.82 -9.80
N ALA A 56 16.45 -6.91 -9.96
CA ALA A 56 16.22 -8.13 -9.18
C ALA A 56 16.45 -7.89 -7.68
N ALA A 57 17.48 -7.13 -7.32
CA ALA A 57 17.77 -6.78 -5.93
C ALA A 57 16.67 -5.88 -5.34
N LEU A 58 16.20 -4.89 -6.09
CA LEU A 58 15.09 -4.02 -5.71
C LEU A 58 13.81 -4.84 -5.47
N HIS A 59 13.47 -5.72 -6.43
CA HIS A 59 12.31 -6.60 -6.29
C HIS A 59 12.41 -7.48 -5.04
N GLN A 60 13.57 -8.09 -4.80
CA GLN A 60 13.79 -8.91 -3.61
C GLN A 60 13.69 -8.10 -2.31
N ALA A 61 14.20 -6.86 -2.29
CA ALA A 61 14.07 -5.96 -1.14
C ALA A 61 12.60 -5.63 -0.86
N PHE A 62 11.83 -5.30 -1.90
CA PHE A 62 10.39 -5.06 -1.80
C PHE A 62 9.65 -6.27 -1.24
N GLN A 63 9.88 -7.48 -1.76
CA GLN A 63 9.23 -8.70 -1.29
C GLN A 63 9.55 -9.01 0.18
N ARG A 64 10.79 -8.78 0.62
CA ARG A 64 11.16 -8.93 2.05
C ARG A 64 10.41 -7.94 2.93
N ALA A 65 10.29 -6.67 2.52
CA ALA A 65 9.55 -5.67 3.27
C ALA A 65 8.05 -6.02 3.35
N VAL A 66 7.47 -6.55 2.26
CA VAL A 66 6.10 -7.06 2.22
C VAL A 66 5.91 -8.23 3.19
N ALA A 67 6.84 -9.19 3.25
CA ALA A 67 6.77 -10.30 4.19
C ALA A 67 6.79 -9.82 5.65
N LEU A 68 7.63 -8.83 5.98
CA LEU A 68 7.67 -8.20 7.31
C LEU A 68 6.34 -7.49 7.64
N LEU A 69 5.74 -6.80 6.67
CA LEU A 69 4.43 -6.18 6.83
C LEU A 69 3.36 -7.23 7.14
N GLN A 70 3.36 -8.35 6.41
CA GLN A 70 2.41 -9.45 6.58
C GLN A 70 2.56 -10.19 7.92
N SER A 71 3.79 -10.29 8.44
CA SER A 71 4.05 -10.87 9.76
C SER A 71 3.76 -9.92 10.93
N GLY A 72 3.39 -8.65 10.64
CA GLY A 72 3.12 -7.64 11.66
C GLY A 72 4.39 -7.00 12.24
N GLU A 73 5.54 -7.23 11.63
CA GLU A 73 6.81 -6.65 12.02
C GLU A 73 6.96 -5.24 11.40
N TYR A 74 6.07 -4.33 11.83
CA TYR A 74 5.84 -3.05 11.18
C TYR A 74 7.07 -2.14 11.18
N GLU A 75 7.84 -2.08 12.26
CA GLU A 75 9.07 -1.27 12.33
C GLU A 75 10.13 -1.74 11.34
N TYR A 76 10.26 -3.05 11.15
CA TYR A 76 11.17 -3.61 10.16
C TYR A 76 10.65 -3.44 8.74
N ALA A 77 9.32 -3.54 8.54
CA ALA A 77 8.69 -3.26 7.26
C ALA A 77 8.92 -1.81 6.83
N VAL A 78 8.75 -0.83 7.74
CA VAL A 78 9.03 0.60 7.48
C VAL A 78 10.48 0.79 7.02
N LYS A 79 11.46 0.17 7.69
CA LYS A 79 12.87 0.24 7.28
C LYS A 79 13.08 -0.35 5.89
N GLY A 80 12.48 -1.51 5.62
CA GLY A 80 12.57 -2.17 4.33
C GLY A 80 11.97 -1.33 3.20
N PHE A 81 10.77 -0.78 3.39
CA PHE A 81 10.15 0.10 2.39
C PHE A 81 10.89 1.43 2.22
N HIS A 82 11.50 1.97 3.28
CA HIS A 82 12.35 3.14 3.16
C HIS A 82 13.54 2.87 2.23
N ASP A 83 14.20 1.72 2.34
CA ASP A 83 15.31 1.34 1.46
C ASP A 83 14.83 1.14 0.01
N VAL A 84 13.66 0.54 -0.19
CA VAL A 84 13.02 0.41 -1.52
C VAL A 84 12.74 1.79 -2.11
N LEU A 85 12.12 2.70 -1.36
CA LEU A 85 11.76 4.03 -1.84
C LEU A 85 12.98 4.92 -2.07
N ARG A 86 14.09 4.69 -1.38
CA ARG A 86 15.36 5.36 -1.69
C ARG A 86 15.91 4.95 -3.07
N ALA A 87 15.73 3.69 -3.46
CA ALA A 87 16.13 3.18 -4.78
C ALA A 87 15.08 3.49 -5.87
N ALA A 88 13.80 3.42 -5.53
CA ALA A 88 12.67 3.61 -6.45
C ALA A 88 11.64 4.60 -5.86
N PRO A 89 11.92 5.91 -5.82
CA PRO A 89 11.09 6.90 -5.11
C PRO A 89 9.70 7.10 -5.72
N LYS A 90 9.48 6.66 -6.95
CA LYS A 90 8.20 6.77 -7.66
C LYS A 90 7.46 5.43 -7.78
N MET A 91 7.68 4.49 -6.87
CA MET A 91 7.01 3.18 -6.84
C MET A 91 5.72 3.27 -6.00
N PRO A 92 4.52 3.36 -6.61
CA PRO A 92 3.28 3.57 -5.86
C PRO A 92 3.00 2.43 -4.87
N GLU A 93 3.33 1.18 -5.24
CA GLU A 93 3.16 0.01 -4.39
C GLU A 93 3.99 0.08 -3.11
N ALA A 94 5.20 0.62 -3.20
CA ALA A 94 6.06 0.80 -2.02
C ALA A 94 5.51 1.91 -1.10
N HIS A 95 4.98 3.00 -1.66
CA HIS A 95 4.30 4.03 -0.88
C HIS A 95 3.07 3.47 -0.17
N VAL A 96 2.21 2.70 -0.86
CA VAL A 96 1.03 2.06 -0.25
C VAL A 96 1.43 1.16 0.91
N ASN A 97 2.40 0.28 0.70
CA ASN A 97 2.81 -0.68 1.74
C ASN A 97 3.53 0.00 2.92
N MET A 98 4.28 1.08 2.66
CA MET A 98 4.83 1.95 3.72
C MET A 98 3.70 2.57 4.56
N GLY A 99 2.66 3.09 3.90
CA GLY A 99 1.47 3.61 4.58
C GLY A 99 0.80 2.56 5.47
N PHE A 100 0.63 1.33 4.98
CA PHE A 100 0.07 0.25 5.80
C PHE A 100 0.97 -0.15 6.98
N ALA A 101 2.29 -0.17 6.81
CA ALA A 101 3.21 -0.41 7.92
C ALA A 101 3.09 0.68 8.99
N LEU A 102 2.96 1.94 8.58
CA LEU A 102 2.76 3.07 9.48
C LEU A 102 1.39 3.03 10.18
N LEU A 103 0.31 2.59 9.48
CA LEU A 103 -0.99 2.32 10.13
C LEU A 103 -0.86 1.25 11.21
N GLY A 104 -0.08 0.20 10.98
CA GLY A 104 0.19 -0.83 11.97
C GLY A 104 0.89 -0.31 13.23
N LEU A 105 1.65 0.79 13.09
CA LEU A 105 2.29 1.52 14.18
C LEU A 105 1.44 2.66 14.76
N GLU A 106 0.19 2.82 14.32
CA GLU A 106 -0.73 3.92 14.68
C GLU A 106 -0.18 5.32 14.32
N LYS A 107 0.76 5.40 13.37
CA LYS A 107 1.35 6.64 12.86
C LYS A 107 0.50 7.20 11.72
N TYR A 108 -0.72 7.59 12.06
CA TYR A 108 -1.77 7.93 11.08
C TYR A 108 -1.40 9.12 10.18
N ALA A 109 -0.76 10.16 10.73
CA ALA A 109 -0.35 11.33 9.95
C ALA A 109 0.72 10.99 8.92
N GLU A 110 1.74 10.23 9.32
CA GLU A 110 2.78 9.77 8.40
C GLU A 110 2.19 8.82 7.34
N ALA A 111 1.30 7.90 7.75
CA ALA A 111 0.63 6.98 6.83
C ALA A 111 -0.18 7.71 5.75
N LYS A 112 -0.90 8.77 6.14
CA LYS A 112 -1.66 9.63 5.24
C LYS A 112 -0.79 10.18 4.12
N ASP A 113 0.39 10.74 4.47
CA ASP A 113 1.30 11.33 3.50
C ASP A 113 1.79 10.29 2.46
N PHE A 114 2.04 9.06 2.87
CA PHE A 114 2.44 7.99 1.96
C PHE A 114 1.30 7.51 1.05
N PHE A 115 0.07 7.44 1.55
CA PHE A 115 -1.08 7.10 0.71
C PHE A 115 -1.41 8.22 -0.28
N ASP A 116 -1.32 9.48 0.11
CA ASP A 116 -1.45 10.63 -0.78
C ASP A 116 -0.40 10.59 -1.89
N ALA A 117 0.86 10.32 -1.55
CA ALA A 117 1.92 10.16 -2.54
C ALA A 117 1.61 9.03 -3.53
N ALA A 118 1.12 7.89 -3.06
CA ALA A 118 0.74 6.76 -3.91
C ALA A 118 -0.42 7.10 -4.86
N ALA A 119 -1.46 7.77 -4.37
CA ALA A 119 -2.60 8.20 -5.16
C ALA A 119 -2.20 9.23 -6.24
N ASN A 120 -1.29 10.16 -5.89
CA ASN A 120 -0.76 11.13 -6.84
C ASN A 120 0.12 10.48 -7.91
N LEU A 121 0.92 9.48 -7.57
CA LEU A 121 1.75 8.73 -8.52
C LEU A 121 0.91 7.86 -9.46
N ARG A 122 -0.15 7.25 -8.95
CA ARG A 122 -1.07 6.39 -9.70
C ARG A 122 -2.50 6.55 -9.19
N PRO A 123 -3.33 7.39 -9.83
CA PRO A 123 -4.73 7.60 -9.42
C PRO A 123 -5.60 6.33 -9.44
N SER A 124 -5.20 5.30 -10.17
CA SER A 124 -5.85 3.98 -10.17
C SER A 124 -5.37 3.04 -9.04
N GLN A 125 -4.51 3.51 -8.15
CA GLN A 125 -4.01 2.73 -7.02
C GLN A 125 -5.07 2.66 -5.91
N VAL A 126 -6.04 1.79 -6.07
CA VAL A 126 -7.24 1.68 -5.21
C VAL A 126 -6.91 1.56 -3.73
N ASN A 127 -5.88 0.77 -3.39
CA ASN A 127 -5.47 0.55 -2.01
C ASN A 127 -4.94 1.82 -1.30
N ALA A 128 -4.47 2.81 -2.08
CA ALA A 128 -4.08 4.10 -1.52
C ALA A 128 -5.28 4.84 -0.91
N TYR A 129 -6.43 4.85 -1.60
CA TYR A 129 -7.65 5.48 -1.11
C TYR A 129 -8.21 4.78 0.13
N TYR A 130 -8.18 3.44 0.15
CA TYR A 130 -8.60 2.70 1.33
C TYR A 130 -7.72 3.05 2.54
N GLY A 131 -6.40 2.98 2.38
CA GLY A 131 -5.44 3.30 3.45
C GLY A 131 -5.54 4.75 3.90
N LEU A 132 -5.73 5.69 2.97
CA LEU A 132 -5.93 7.11 3.25
C LEU A 132 -7.18 7.35 4.11
N ALA A 133 -8.29 6.69 3.79
CA ALA A 133 -9.52 6.80 4.58
C ALA A 133 -9.33 6.27 6.02
N ILE A 134 -8.62 5.16 6.20
CA ILE A 134 -8.28 4.62 7.53
C ILE A 134 -7.32 5.56 8.29
N ALA A 135 -6.37 6.19 7.60
CA ALA A 135 -5.49 7.18 8.22
C ALA A 135 -6.28 8.40 8.74
N HIS A 136 -7.23 8.93 7.94
CA HIS A 136 -8.13 10.00 8.37
C HIS A 136 -9.01 9.57 9.56
N GLU A 137 -9.56 8.35 9.56
CA GLU A 137 -10.29 7.82 10.72
C GLU A 137 -9.42 7.82 11.97
N GLY A 138 -8.19 7.32 11.87
CA GLY A 138 -7.24 7.28 12.99
C GLY A 138 -6.90 8.66 13.56
N LEU A 139 -6.91 9.70 12.70
CA LEU A 139 -6.75 11.11 13.09
C LEU A 139 -8.03 11.74 13.66
N GLY A 140 -9.17 11.05 13.58
CA GLY A 140 -10.48 11.60 13.96
C GLY A 140 -11.09 12.52 12.91
N GLU A 141 -10.55 12.58 11.71
CA GLU A 141 -10.98 13.38 10.57
C GLU A 141 -12.08 12.63 9.79
N LEU A 142 -13.23 12.36 10.47
CA LEU A 142 -14.26 11.45 9.94
C LEU A 142 -14.92 11.94 8.64
N ARG A 143 -15.00 13.24 8.39
CA ARG A 143 -15.57 13.79 7.15
C ARG A 143 -14.68 13.47 5.95
N GLU A 144 -13.39 13.62 6.13
CA GLU A 144 -12.36 13.30 5.17
C GLU A 144 -12.32 11.79 4.92
N ALA A 145 -12.38 10.99 5.99
CA ALA A 145 -12.45 9.53 5.92
C ALA A 145 -13.64 9.06 5.07
N VAL A 146 -14.85 9.60 5.31
CA VAL A 146 -16.06 9.31 4.51
C VAL A 146 -15.85 9.70 3.05
N THR A 147 -15.30 10.87 2.78
CA THR A 147 -15.09 11.36 1.41
C THR A 147 -14.17 10.44 0.63
N VAL A 148 -13.03 10.09 1.23
CA VAL A 148 -12.04 9.22 0.58
C VAL A 148 -12.54 7.77 0.46
N MET A 149 -13.26 7.26 1.46
CA MET A 149 -13.82 5.90 1.39
C MET A 149 -14.91 5.79 0.32
N LYS A 150 -15.70 6.84 0.09
CA LYS A 150 -16.62 6.90 -1.06
C LYS A 150 -15.88 6.85 -2.39
N ALA A 151 -14.76 7.57 -2.54
CA ALA A 151 -13.92 7.49 -3.73
C ALA A 151 -13.39 6.07 -3.94
N TYR A 152 -12.91 5.40 -2.88
CA TYR A 152 -12.53 3.99 -2.93
C TYR A 152 -13.67 3.10 -3.43
N ALA A 153 -14.87 3.24 -2.86
CA ALA A 153 -16.04 2.43 -3.23
C ALA A 153 -16.45 2.61 -4.70
N HIS A 154 -16.19 3.77 -5.28
CA HIS A 154 -16.43 4.01 -6.72
C HIS A 154 -15.35 3.38 -7.63
N LEU A 155 -14.15 3.16 -7.12
CA LEU A 155 -13.05 2.58 -7.90
C LEU A 155 -13.06 1.05 -7.92
N VAL A 156 -13.68 0.41 -6.93
CA VAL A 156 -13.78 -1.07 -6.85
C VAL A 156 -15.06 -1.57 -7.52
N ALA A 157 -15.00 -2.80 -8.05
CA ALA A 157 -16.16 -3.44 -8.68
C ALA A 157 -17.30 -3.69 -7.68
N ASP A 158 -18.56 -3.68 -8.16
CA ASP A 158 -19.75 -3.89 -7.32
C ASP A 158 -19.75 -5.23 -6.57
N ALA A 159 -19.17 -6.26 -7.19
CA ALA A 159 -19.06 -7.59 -6.60
C ALA A 159 -17.88 -7.76 -5.62
N ASP A 160 -17.04 -6.74 -5.45
CA ASP A 160 -15.87 -6.82 -4.58
C ASP A 160 -16.30 -6.92 -3.10
N PRO A 161 -15.83 -7.94 -2.35
CA PRO A 161 -16.14 -8.06 -0.94
C PRO A 161 -15.71 -6.85 -0.09
N TRP A 162 -14.67 -6.14 -0.52
CA TRP A 162 -14.15 -4.96 0.17
C TRP A 162 -15.03 -3.73 0.00
N ARG A 163 -15.79 -3.64 -1.10
CA ARG A 163 -16.78 -2.58 -1.29
C ARG A 163 -17.83 -2.58 -0.18
N ARG A 164 -18.36 -3.75 0.18
CA ARG A 164 -19.32 -3.86 1.29
C ARG A 164 -18.75 -3.42 2.64
N LYS A 165 -17.46 -3.69 2.86
CA LYS A 165 -16.76 -3.23 4.07
C LYS A 165 -16.60 -1.71 4.06
N ALA A 166 -16.26 -1.13 2.91
CA ALA A 166 -16.16 0.31 2.75
C ALA A 166 -17.52 1.01 2.99
N GLU A 167 -18.59 0.47 2.42
CA GLU A 167 -19.96 1.00 2.61
C GLU A 167 -20.39 0.92 4.09
N ALA A 168 -20.05 -0.15 4.79
CA ALA A 168 -20.32 -0.28 6.23
C ALA A 168 -19.52 0.75 7.05
N ALA A 169 -18.25 0.98 6.73
CA ALA A 169 -17.43 2.00 7.39
C ALA A 169 -17.98 3.42 7.14
N ILE A 170 -18.37 3.73 5.90
CA ILE A 170 -19.01 4.99 5.55
C ILE A 170 -20.25 5.22 6.42
N TRP A 171 -21.14 4.23 6.51
CA TRP A 171 -22.37 4.33 7.30
C TRP A 171 -22.06 4.57 8.79
N GLU A 172 -21.09 3.86 9.37
CA GLU A 172 -20.69 4.03 10.76
C GLU A 172 -20.12 5.43 11.04
N TRP A 173 -19.25 5.94 10.17
CA TRP A 173 -18.66 7.27 10.32
C TRP A 173 -19.68 8.39 10.11
N GLU A 174 -20.62 8.26 9.17
CA GLU A 174 -21.71 9.22 8.97
C GLU A 174 -22.66 9.26 10.17
N ALA A 175 -22.96 8.13 10.76
CA ALA A 175 -23.75 8.05 12.01
C ALA A 175 -23.04 8.78 13.17
N ALA A 176 -21.74 8.54 13.35
CA ALA A 176 -20.93 9.23 14.37
C ALA A 176 -20.91 10.74 14.18
N LEU A 177 -20.82 11.22 12.94
CA LEU A 177 -20.89 12.65 12.60
C LEU A 177 -22.28 13.26 12.92
N GLY A 178 -23.36 12.52 12.67
CA GLY A 178 -24.71 12.95 12.97
C GLY A 178 -25.02 13.02 14.49
N GLU A 179 -24.42 12.16 15.29
CA GLU A 179 -24.52 12.20 16.75
C GLU A 179 -23.79 13.40 17.38
N THR A 180 -22.66 13.81 16.77
CA THR A 180 -21.87 14.95 17.27
C THR A 180 -22.55 16.32 17.03
N GLN A 181 -23.53 16.37 16.13
CA GLN A 181 -24.24 17.62 15.77
C GLN A 181 -25.55 17.82 16.56
N ARG A 182 -25.95 16.91 17.45
CA ARG A 182 -27.12 17.00 18.34
C ARG A 182 -26.73 17.37 19.75
#